data_9ff659f27bb6c31e6f7570b30af23432
#
_entry.id   9ff659f27bb6c31e6f7570b30af23432
#
_cell.length_a   1.000
_cell.length_b   1.000
_cell.length_c   1.000
_cell.angle_alpha   90.00
_cell.angle_beta   90.00
_cell.angle_gamma   90.00
#
_symmetry.space_group_name_H-M   'P 1'
#
loop_
_entity.id
_entity.type
_entity.pdbx_description
1 polymer ?
#
loop_
_entity_poly.entity_id
_entity_poly.type
_entity_poly.pdbx_seq_one_letter_code
_entity_poly.pdbx_strand_id
1 'polypeptide(L)'
;MPMSIDLCRKLMFPQMVTTNTDNHETAFTVSIDHVDTTTGISAEERGYTARKCVDENARPEDFRRPGHMFPLMAKPNGVLERNGHTEATVDLMRLAGLKECGLCCEIMRDDGTMMRTPELIELAEKWDLKFISIKALQDYRKKHDKLVERVADTKMPTKYGDFRAYAYINKLNGCLLYTSDAADE
;
A
#
# COMPACT_ATOMS: atom_id res chain seq x y z
N MET A 1 -8.45 6.62 -4.72
CA MET A 1 -8.58 6.25 -3.30
C MET A 1 -7.87 4.90 -3.08
N PRO A 2 -6.56 4.92 -2.77
CA PRO A 2 -5.81 3.71 -2.44
C PRO A 2 -6.36 2.97 -1.23
N MET A 3 -6.40 1.63 -1.29
CA MET A 3 -6.78 0.79 -0.15
C MET A 3 -6.16 -0.61 -0.26
N SER A 4 -6.13 -1.33 0.87
CA SER A 4 -5.61 -2.69 0.88
C SER A 4 -6.52 -3.67 0.11
N ILE A 5 -5.93 -4.77 -0.36
CA ILE A 5 -6.67 -5.86 -1.02
C ILE A 5 -7.78 -6.39 -0.11
N ASP A 6 -7.49 -6.53 1.20
CA ASP A 6 -8.44 -7.09 2.15
C ASP A 6 -9.66 -6.19 2.34
N LEU A 7 -9.46 -4.86 2.35
CA LEU A 7 -10.56 -3.91 2.41
C LEU A 7 -11.39 -3.93 1.11
N CYS A 8 -10.73 -3.99 -0.05
CA CYS A 8 -11.42 -4.15 -1.34
C CYS A 8 -12.27 -5.44 -1.37
N ARG A 9 -11.73 -6.55 -0.86
CA ARG A 9 -12.44 -7.84 -0.78
C ARG A 9 -13.60 -7.77 0.20
N LYS A 10 -13.40 -7.22 1.40
CA LYS A 10 -14.45 -7.02 2.42
C LYS A 10 -15.65 -6.28 1.83
N LEU A 11 -15.37 -5.20 1.07
CA LEU A 11 -16.40 -4.34 0.49
C LEU A 11 -16.87 -4.80 -0.91
N MET A 12 -16.35 -5.95 -1.38
CA MET A 12 -16.67 -6.53 -2.69
C MET A 12 -16.48 -5.52 -3.85
N PHE A 13 -15.33 -4.84 -3.88
CA PHE A 13 -14.93 -3.96 -4.97
C PHE A 13 -14.09 -4.74 -6.00
N PRO A 14 -14.69 -5.27 -7.07
CA PRO A 14 -13.98 -6.01 -8.10
C PRO A 14 -13.11 -5.06 -8.95
N GLN A 15 -12.12 -5.63 -9.61
CA GLN A 15 -11.36 -4.87 -10.61
C GLN A 15 -12.28 -4.32 -11.71
N MET A 16 -11.98 -3.11 -12.18
CA MET A 16 -12.75 -2.44 -13.22
C MET A 16 -12.71 -3.17 -14.56
N VAL A 17 -11.59 -3.84 -14.86
CA VAL A 17 -11.35 -4.57 -16.09
C VAL A 17 -10.80 -5.96 -15.82
N THR A 18 -11.12 -6.92 -16.69
CA THR A 18 -10.58 -8.28 -16.62
C THR A 18 -9.12 -8.35 -17.09
N THR A 19 -8.75 -7.49 -18.03
CA THR A 19 -7.37 -7.37 -18.53
C THR A 19 -6.91 -5.93 -18.35
N ASN A 20 -5.94 -5.74 -17.45
CA ASN A 20 -5.35 -4.43 -17.20
C ASN A 20 -4.28 -4.12 -18.24
N THR A 21 -4.45 -3.03 -18.98
CA THR A 21 -3.52 -2.53 -20.01
C THR A 21 -2.86 -1.21 -19.59
N ASP A 22 -3.02 -0.79 -18.33
CA ASP A 22 -2.37 0.42 -17.80
C ASP A 22 -0.85 0.23 -17.76
N ASN A 23 -0.10 1.27 -18.18
CA ASN A 23 1.37 1.24 -18.24
C ASN A 23 2.04 0.98 -16.87
N HIS A 24 1.36 1.29 -15.79
CA HIS A 24 1.81 1.10 -14.42
C HIS A 24 1.10 -0.04 -13.69
N GLU A 25 0.25 -0.77 -14.40
CA GLU A 25 -0.57 -1.86 -13.84
C GLU A 25 -1.38 -1.43 -12.61
N THR A 26 -1.83 -0.17 -12.57
CA THR A 26 -2.63 0.35 -11.45
C THR A 26 -3.96 -0.39 -11.38
N ALA A 27 -4.20 -1.07 -10.28
CA ALA A 27 -5.38 -1.91 -10.11
C ALA A 27 -6.61 -1.09 -9.71
N PHE A 28 -7.21 -0.41 -10.69
CA PHE A 28 -8.51 0.26 -10.51
C PHE A 28 -9.60 -0.77 -10.25
N THR A 29 -10.41 -0.49 -9.24
CA THR A 29 -11.67 -1.21 -9.01
C THR A 29 -12.83 -0.45 -9.67
N VAL A 30 -14.04 -1.04 -9.63
CA VAL A 30 -15.25 -0.32 -9.99
C VAL A 30 -15.36 0.96 -9.16
N SER A 31 -15.84 2.05 -9.76
CA SER A 31 -16.07 3.29 -9.04
C SER A 31 -17.30 3.18 -8.12
N ILE A 32 -17.27 3.93 -7.03
CA ILE A 32 -18.27 3.85 -5.97
C ILE A 32 -18.74 5.22 -5.47
N ASP A 33 -19.94 5.24 -4.89
CA ASP A 33 -20.45 6.31 -4.01
C ASP A 33 -21.19 5.66 -2.84
N HIS A 34 -21.16 6.27 -1.65
CA HIS A 34 -21.99 5.79 -0.56
C HIS A 34 -23.48 6.03 -0.85
N VAL A 35 -24.35 5.12 -0.41
CA VAL A 35 -25.80 5.19 -0.68
C VAL A 35 -26.48 6.43 -0.13
N ASP A 36 -25.95 7.06 0.93
CA ASP A 36 -26.47 8.27 1.55
C ASP A 36 -26.06 9.56 0.82
N THR A 37 -25.21 9.49 -0.21
CA THR A 37 -24.84 10.66 -1.03
C THR A 37 -25.92 10.95 -2.05
N THR A 38 -26.01 12.19 -2.51
CA THR A 38 -26.92 12.57 -3.60
C THR A 38 -26.31 12.22 -4.95
N THR A 39 -25.46 13.08 -5.50
CA THR A 39 -24.72 12.80 -6.74
C THR A 39 -23.36 12.15 -6.48
N GLY A 40 -22.80 12.27 -5.28
CA GLY A 40 -21.48 11.73 -4.93
C GLY A 40 -20.29 12.55 -5.39
N ILE A 41 -20.50 13.67 -6.12
CA ILE A 41 -19.45 14.39 -6.83
C ILE A 41 -18.80 15.52 -6.02
N SER A 42 -19.51 16.11 -5.05
CA SER A 42 -18.96 17.20 -4.24
C SER A 42 -17.77 16.74 -3.39
N ALA A 43 -16.88 17.64 -3.01
CA ALA A 43 -15.75 17.33 -2.14
C ALA A 43 -16.22 16.71 -0.80
N GLU A 44 -17.33 17.21 -0.26
CA GLU A 44 -17.94 16.68 0.96
C GLU A 44 -18.41 15.23 0.80
N GLU A 45 -19.17 14.94 -0.28
CA GLU A 45 -19.69 13.59 -0.55
C GLU A 45 -18.58 12.58 -0.90
N ARG A 46 -17.55 13.02 -1.63
CA ARG A 46 -16.35 12.20 -1.86
C ARG A 46 -15.64 11.85 -0.55
N GLY A 47 -15.46 12.85 0.33
CA GLY A 47 -14.90 12.66 1.66
C GLY A 47 -15.78 11.77 2.54
N TYR A 48 -17.10 11.89 2.43
CA TYR A 48 -18.06 11.04 3.13
C TYR A 48 -17.94 9.57 2.67
N THR A 49 -17.96 9.32 1.36
CA THR A 49 -17.77 7.98 0.78
C THR A 49 -16.46 7.35 1.26
N ALA A 50 -15.36 8.11 1.24
CA ALA A 50 -14.07 7.62 1.70
C ALA A 50 -14.07 7.25 3.19
N ARG A 51 -14.64 8.09 4.05
CA ARG A 51 -14.77 7.79 5.49
C ARG A 51 -15.61 6.55 5.75
N LYS A 52 -16.67 6.35 4.97
CA LYS A 52 -17.54 5.18 5.10
C LYS A 52 -16.85 3.88 4.69
N CYS A 53 -15.89 3.90 3.78
CA CYS A 53 -15.10 2.70 3.46
C CYS A 53 -14.30 2.14 4.65
N VAL A 54 -13.92 2.99 5.59
CA VAL A 54 -13.13 2.60 6.77
C VAL A 54 -13.96 2.41 8.04
N ASP A 55 -15.26 2.58 7.96
CA ASP A 55 -16.20 2.28 9.05
C ASP A 55 -16.13 0.77 9.38
N GLU A 56 -16.12 0.44 10.67
CA GLU A 56 -16.06 -0.96 11.11
C GLU A 56 -17.26 -1.78 10.65
N ASN A 57 -18.42 -1.14 10.58
CA ASN A 57 -19.68 -1.74 10.17
C ASN A 57 -19.95 -1.63 8.67
N ALA A 58 -19.00 -1.08 7.89
CA ALA A 58 -19.16 -0.93 6.45
C ALA A 58 -19.40 -2.27 5.75
N ARG A 59 -20.42 -2.30 4.89
CA ARG A 59 -20.87 -3.48 4.14
C ARG A 59 -20.88 -3.18 2.65
N PRO A 60 -20.81 -4.18 1.77
CA PRO A 60 -20.89 -4.00 0.32
C PRO A 60 -22.13 -3.23 -0.15
N GLU A 61 -23.26 -3.40 0.52
CA GLU A 61 -24.54 -2.80 0.18
C GLU A 61 -24.58 -1.27 0.44
N ASP A 62 -23.67 -0.77 1.28
CA ASP A 62 -23.59 0.65 1.61
C ASP A 62 -23.02 1.49 0.44
N PHE A 63 -22.56 0.83 -0.64
CA PHE A 63 -21.91 1.50 -1.77
C PHE A 63 -22.59 1.20 -3.10
N ARG A 64 -23.00 2.28 -3.79
CA ARG A 64 -23.49 2.23 -5.17
C ARG A 64 -22.32 2.01 -6.15
N ARG A 65 -22.56 1.31 -7.23
CA ARG A 65 -21.64 1.02 -8.33
C ARG A 65 -22.39 1.19 -9.65
N PRO A 66 -21.94 2.05 -10.58
CA PRO A 66 -20.77 2.94 -10.50
C PRO A 66 -21.00 4.15 -9.58
N GLY A 67 -19.93 4.91 -9.34
CA GLY A 67 -19.92 6.17 -8.60
C GLY A 67 -18.76 7.08 -9.04
N HIS A 68 -18.35 8.01 -8.17
CA HIS A 68 -17.36 9.04 -8.49
C HIS A 68 -16.03 8.88 -7.74
N MET A 69 -15.97 7.96 -6.78
CA MET A 69 -14.73 7.60 -6.10
C MET A 69 -14.16 6.32 -6.70
N PHE A 70 -12.84 6.31 -6.97
CA PHE A 70 -12.15 5.20 -7.62
C PHE A 70 -11.22 4.51 -6.60
N PRO A 71 -11.63 3.40 -5.98
CA PRO A 71 -10.72 2.61 -5.19
C PRO A 71 -9.59 2.03 -6.04
N LEU A 72 -8.36 2.06 -5.51
CA LEU A 72 -7.16 1.49 -6.11
C LEU A 72 -6.62 0.42 -5.18
N MET A 73 -6.53 -0.79 -5.68
CA MET A 73 -6.07 -1.94 -4.91
C MET A 73 -4.53 -1.93 -4.83
N ALA A 74 -3.98 -1.67 -3.63
CA ALA A 74 -2.53 -1.68 -3.42
C ALA A 74 -1.97 -3.09 -3.38
N LYS A 75 -0.71 -3.27 -3.79
CA LYS A 75 0.02 -4.52 -3.63
C LYS A 75 0.22 -4.84 -2.14
N PRO A 76 0.18 -6.13 -1.71
CA PRO A 76 0.26 -6.52 -0.30
C PRO A 76 1.51 -6.01 0.43
N ASN A 77 2.66 -6.05 -0.23
CA ASN A 77 3.93 -5.61 0.34
C ASN A 77 4.19 -4.10 0.15
N GLY A 78 3.18 -3.35 -0.31
CA GLY A 78 3.24 -1.90 -0.46
C GLY A 78 4.39 -1.45 -1.36
N VAL A 79 5.08 -0.37 -0.97
CA VAL A 79 6.19 0.22 -1.76
C VAL A 79 7.41 -0.69 -1.91
N LEU A 80 7.50 -1.79 -1.15
CA LEU A 80 8.55 -2.79 -1.32
C LEU A 80 8.26 -3.76 -2.47
N GLU A 81 7.03 -3.82 -2.96
CA GLU A 81 6.60 -4.63 -4.10
C GLU A 81 6.40 -3.77 -5.36
N ARG A 82 5.72 -2.64 -5.25
CA ARG A 82 5.45 -1.72 -6.35
C ARG A 82 5.74 -0.28 -5.93
N ASN A 83 6.60 0.40 -6.71
CA ASN A 83 7.01 1.78 -6.47
C ASN A 83 5.91 2.77 -6.92
N GLY A 84 4.74 2.74 -6.30
CA GLY A 84 3.59 3.56 -6.67
C GLY A 84 3.02 4.38 -5.52
N HIS A 85 2.34 5.50 -5.84
CA HIS A 85 1.65 6.33 -4.86
C HIS A 85 0.48 5.59 -4.19
N THR A 86 -0.13 4.63 -4.89
CA THR A 86 -1.16 3.73 -4.35
C THR A 86 -0.63 2.97 -3.14
N GLU A 87 0.52 2.32 -3.32
CA GLU A 87 1.21 1.56 -2.28
C GLU A 87 1.72 2.47 -1.17
N ALA A 88 2.30 3.62 -1.53
CA ALA A 88 2.80 4.60 -0.56
C ALA A 88 1.68 5.11 0.37
N THR A 89 0.50 5.39 -0.19
CA THR A 89 -0.66 5.82 0.60
C THR A 89 -1.07 4.76 1.62
N VAL A 90 -1.18 3.50 1.20
CA VAL A 90 -1.58 2.40 2.11
C VAL A 90 -0.51 2.14 3.17
N ASP A 91 0.76 2.18 2.79
CA ASP A 91 1.88 2.03 3.73
C ASP A 91 1.91 3.14 4.80
N LEU A 92 1.66 4.38 4.40
CA LEU A 92 1.57 5.50 5.35
C LEU A 92 0.41 5.32 6.32
N MET A 93 -0.76 4.86 5.85
CA MET A 93 -1.89 4.56 6.73
C MET A 93 -1.54 3.44 7.72
N ARG A 94 -0.90 2.37 7.24
CA ARG A 94 -0.46 1.24 8.07
C ARG A 94 0.56 1.68 9.13
N LEU A 95 1.56 2.47 8.75
CA LEU A 95 2.59 3.00 9.66
C LEU A 95 2.00 3.97 10.71
N ALA A 96 0.94 4.68 10.36
CA ALA A 96 0.21 5.55 11.28
C ALA A 96 -0.76 4.78 12.20
N GLY A 97 -0.89 3.47 12.08
CA GLY A 97 -1.85 2.66 12.85
C GLY A 97 -3.31 2.90 12.46
N LEU A 98 -3.55 3.42 11.27
CA LEU A 98 -4.88 3.69 10.72
C LEU A 98 -5.38 2.55 9.85
N LYS A 99 -6.66 2.58 9.47
CA LYS A 99 -7.21 1.67 8.47
C LYS A 99 -6.51 1.90 7.13
N GLU A 100 -6.24 0.83 6.40
CA GLU A 100 -5.44 0.83 5.16
C GLU A 100 -6.24 1.37 3.96
N CYS A 101 -6.67 2.62 4.07
CA CYS A 101 -7.35 3.37 3.03
C CYS A 101 -7.00 4.86 3.16
N GLY A 102 -6.63 5.50 2.06
CA GLY A 102 -6.33 6.92 2.04
C GLY A 102 -6.77 7.59 0.75
N LEU A 103 -6.65 8.90 0.72
CA LEU A 103 -6.89 9.69 -0.48
C LEU A 103 -5.56 10.19 -1.02
N CYS A 104 -5.40 10.15 -2.33
CA CYS A 104 -4.30 10.83 -3.02
C CYS A 104 -4.88 11.63 -4.18
N CYS A 105 -4.21 12.74 -4.49
CA CYS A 105 -4.56 13.61 -5.61
C CYS A 105 -3.28 14.22 -6.17
N GLU A 106 -3.12 14.14 -7.46
CA GLU A 106 -2.05 14.81 -8.18
C GLU A 106 -2.24 16.33 -8.12
N ILE A 107 -1.13 17.06 -7.92
CA ILE A 107 -1.13 18.52 -7.84
C ILE A 107 -0.86 19.10 -9.22
N MET A 108 -1.84 19.82 -9.75
CA MET A 108 -1.77 20.53 -11.04
C MET A 108 -1.46 22.01 -10.84
N ARG A 109 -0.82 22.63 -11.83
CA ARG A 109 -0.75 24.07 -11.97
C ARG A 109 -2.08 24.65 -12.44
N ASP A 110 -2.24 25.95 -12.33
CA ASP A 110 -3.46 26.66 -12.78
C ASP A 110 -3.71 26.54 -14.30
N ASP A 111 -2.64 26.30 -15.07
CA ASP A 111 -2.72 26.07 -16.52
C ASP A 111 -3.14 24.63 -16.89
N GLY A 112 -3.38 23.75 -15.90
CA GLY A 112 -3.75 22.35 -16.07
C GLY A 112 -2.59 21.40 -16.28
N THR A 113 -1.35 21.87 -16.30
CA THR A 113 -0.16 21.00 -16.36
C THR A 113 0.22 20.49 -14.97
N MET A 114 1.00 19.39 -14.93
CA MET A 114 1.37 18.78 -13.65
C MET A 114 2.51 19.54 -12.97
N MET A 115 2.34 19.87 -11.68
CA MET A 115 3.42 20.40 -10.84
C MET A 115 4.56 19.40 -10.71
N ARG A 116 5.81 19.90 -10.70
CA ARG A 116 7.01 19.07 -10.61
C ARG A 116 7.77 19.33 -9.32
N THR A 117 8.73 18.45 -9.01
CA THR A 117 9.42 18.42 -7.71
C THR A 117 9.89 19.78 -7.18
N PRO A 118 10.54 20.67 -7.95
CA PRO A 118 10.96 21.96 -7.41
C PRO A 118 9.80 22.80 -6.89
N GLU A 119 8.73 22.92 -7.67
CA GLU A 119 7.53 23.69 -7.30
C GLU A 119 6.75 23.03 -6.14
N LEU A 120 6.75 21.68 -6.08
CA LEU A 120 6.10 20.94 -4.98
C LEU A 120 6.83 21.17 -3.65
N ILE A 121 8.16 21.34 -3.65
CA ILE A 121 8.93 21.69 -2.45
C ILE A 121 8.52 23.08 -1.97
N GLU A 122 8.49 24.08 -2.86
CA GLU A 122 8.06 25.45 -2.54
C GLU A 122 6.61 25.47 -2.00
N LEU A 123 5.71 24.68 -2.62
CA LEU A 123 4.32 24.56 -2.18
C LEU A 123 4.22 23.93 -0.79
N ALA A 124 5.02 22.88 -0.53
CA ALA A 124 5.06 22.21 0.75
C ALA A 124 5.55 23.14 1.86
N GLU A 125 6.60 23.92 1.61
CA GLU A 125 7.10 24.94 2.54
C GLU A 125 6.06 26.03 2.80
N LYS A 126 5.42 26.55 1.74
CA LYS A 126 4.39 27.60 1.85
C LYS A 126 3.20 27.19 2.71
N TRP A 127 2.81 25.92 2.66
CA TRP A 127 1.62 25.41 3.34
C TRP A 127 1.94 24.54 4.56
N ASP A 128 3.20 24.49 4.99
CA ASP A 128 3.68 23.63 6.08
C ASP A 128 3.27 22.15 5.91
N LEU A 129 3.39 21.64 4.68
CA LEU A 129 3.09 20.25 4.36
C LEU A 129 4.35 19.39 4.49
N LYS A 130 4.16 18.13 4.89
CA LYS A 130 5.26 17.16 4.88
C LYS A 130 5.56 16.74 3.44
N PHE A 131 6.84 16.76 3.08
CA PHE A 131 7.32 16.32 1.78
C PHE A 131 8.23 15.11 1.95
N ILE A 132 7.85 14.00 1.32
CA ILE A 132 8.63 12.75 1.34
C ILE A 132 8.71 12.17 -0.07
N SER A 133 9.72 11.32 -0.31
CA SER A 133 9.79 10.51 -1.52
C SER A 133 9.41 9.05 -1.24
N ILE A 134 8.90 8.34 -2.25
CA ILE A 134 8.64 6.90 -2.15
C ILE A 134 9.93 6.14 -1.83
N LYS A 135 11.08 6.60 -2.36
CA LYS A 135 12.39 6.03 -2.04
C LYS A 135 12.72 6.12 -0.54
N ALA A 136 12.47 7.27 0.08
CA ALA A 136 12.68 7.43 1.53
C ALA A 136 11.76 6.50 2.34
N LEU A 137 10.50 6.32 1.90
CA LEU A 137 9.57 5.38 2.53
C LEU A 137 10.04 3.92 2.36
N GLN A 138 10.55 3.55 1.19
CA GLN A 138 11.14 2.22 0.97
C GLN A 138 12.34 1.96 1.91
N ASP A 139 13.24 2.94 2.04
CA ASP A 139 14.42 2.82 2.89
C ASP A 139 14.04 2.73 4.38
N TYR A 140 13.04 3.52 4.77
CA TYR A 140 12.47 3.42 6.12
C TYR A 140 11.93 2.01 6.39
N ARG A 141 11.07 1.48 5.50
CA ARG A 141 10.48 0.15 5.65
C ARG A 141 11.53 -0.96 5.65
N LYS A 142 12.54 -0.90 4.76
CA LYS A 142 13.65 -1.88 4.75
C LYS A 142 14.43 -1.91 6.06
N LYS A 143 14.53 -0.76 6.74
CA LYS A 143 15.26 -0.64 8.02
C LYS A 143 14.41 -1.11 9.21
N HIS A 144 13.09 -0.92 9.17
CA HIS A 144 12.22 -1.12 10.33
C HIS A 144 11.33 -2.36 10.24
N ASP A 145 11.02 -2.84 9.03
CA ASP A 145 10.20 -4.03 8.87
C ASP A 145 11.03 -5.30 9.09
N LYS A 146 10.43 -6.28 9.76
CA LYS A 146 11.00 -7.63 9.87
C LYS A 146 10.73 -8.41 8.58
N LEU A 147 11.62 -8.26 7.60
CA LEU A 147 11.46 -8.81 6.24
C LEU A 147 11.84 -10.29 6.14
N VAL A 148 12.51 -10.84 7.13
CA VAL A 148 12.90 -12.26 7.18
C VAL A 148 12.40 -12.92 8.46
N GLU A 149 12.10 -14.21 8.37
CA GLU A 149 11.65 -15.02 9.50
C GLU A 149 12.46 -16.32 9.55
N ARG A 150 13.02 -16.64 10.72
CA ARG A 150 13.70 -17.93 10.93
C ARG A 150 12.65 -19.03 11.05
N VAL A 151 12.73 -20.01 10.16
CA VAL A 151 11.76 -21.11 10.05
C VAL A 151 12.34 -22.46 10.44
N ALA A 152 13.66 -22.61 10.45
CA ALA A 152 14.30 -23.81 10.91
C ALA A 152 15.66 -23.52 11.56
N ASP A 153 16.03 -24.41 12.45
CA ASP A 153 17.28 -24.40 13.21
C ASP A 153 17.62 -25.85 13.48
N THR A 154 18.77 -26.35 12.93
CA THR A 154 19.12 -27.75 13.02
C THR A 154 20.64 -27.93 13.16
N LYS A 155 21.04 -28.99 13.85
CA LYS A 155 22.44 -29.42 13.89
C LYS A 155 22.83 -29.99 12.53
N MET A 156 23.99 -29.60 12.06
CA MET A 156 24.57 -30.06 10.78
C MET A 156 26.00 -30.62 11.03
N PRO A 157 26.11 -31.89 11.40
CA PRO A 157 27.42 -32.49 11.54
C PRO A 157 28.10 -32.61 10.17
N THR A 158 29.37 -32.21 10.10
CA THR A 158 30.19 -32.28 8.88
C THR A 158 31.49 -32.95 9.13
N LYS A 159 32.23 -33.34 8.09
CA LYS A 159 33.58 -33.88 8.20
C LYS A 159 34.61 -32.86 8.75
N TYR A 160 34.26 -31.61 8.90
CA TYR A 160 35.11 -30.53 9.39
C TYR A 160 34.76 -30.07 10.81
N GLY A 161 33.70 -30.65 11.40
CA GLY A 161 33.20 -30.32 12.74
C GLY A 161 31.67 -30.18 12.74
N ASP A 162 31.15 -29.86 13.92
CA ASP A 162 29.72 -29.63 14.12
C ASP A 162 29.38 -28.20 13.78
N PHE A 163 28.34 -28.04 12.94
CA PHE A 163 27.78 -26.77 12.55
C PHE A 163 26.30 -26.70 12.94
N ARG A 164 25.79 -25.49 12.99
CA ARG A 164 24.35 -25.22 13.15
C ARG A 164 23.85 -24.51 11.92
N ALA A 165 22.82 -25.06 11.29
CA ALA A 165 22.22 -24.49 10.09
C ALA A 165 20.92 -23.78 10.45
N TYR A 166 20.75 -22.57 9.93
CA TYR A 166 19.56 -21.76 10.09
C TYR A 166 18.91 -21.51 8.74
N ALA A 167 17.60 -21.74 8.66
CA ALA A 167 16.83 -21.39 7.48
C ALA A 167 15.89 -20.21 7.78
N TYR A 168 15.81 -19.30 6.84
CA TYR A 168 14.96 -18.12 6.91
C TYR A 168 14.08 -18.05 5.68
N ILE A 169 12.86 -17.51 5.83
CA ILE A 169 12.01 -17.15 4.72
C ILE A 169 12.03 -15.63 4.57
N ASN A 170 12.26 -15.16 3.34
CA ASN A 170 12.01 -13.77 2.97
C ASN A 170 10.51 -13.57 2.76
N LYS A 171 9.90 -12.70 3.57
CA LYS A 171 8.44 -12.45 3.56
C LYS A 171 7.93 -11.77 2.29
N LEU A 172 8.81 -11.10 1.53
CA LEU A 172 8.41 -10.40 0.31
C LEU A 172 8.20 -11.34 -0.89
N ASN A 173 8.97 -12.41 -0.98
CA ASN A 173 8.98 -13.28 -2.14
C ASN A 173 8.96 -14.79 -1.83
N GLY A 174 8.91 -15.16 -0.54
CA GLY A 174 8.92 -16.56 -0.11
C GLY A 174 10.25 -17.28 -0.29
N CYS A 175 11.32 -16.60 -0.72
CA CYS A 175 12.63 -17.22 -0.90
C CYS A 175 13.18 -17.75 0.42
N LEU A 176 13.74 -18.97 0.36
CA LEU A 176 14.50 -19.57 1.46
C LEU A 176 15.94 -19.06 1.42
N LEU A 177 16.42 -18.62 2.57
CA LEU A 177 17.79 -18.18 2.81
C LEU A 177 18.40 -19.11 3.87
N TYR A 178 19.63 -19.55 3.64
CA TYR A 178 20.34 -20.43 4.57
C TYR A 178 21.64 -19.78 5.02
N THR A 179 21.95 -19.94 6.29
CA THR A 179 23.27 -19.65 6.85
C THR A 179 23.69 -20.77 7.75
N SER A 180 25.01 -20.96 7.92
CA SER A 180 25.56 -21.90 8.88
C SER A 180 26.61 -21.20 9.71
N ASP A 181 26.69 -21.58 10.97
CA ASP A 181 27.71 -21.13 11.90
C ASP A 181 28.35 -22.34 12.59
N ALA A 182 29.64 -22.23 12.99
CA ALA A 182 30.26 -23.26 13.80
C ALA A 182 29.48 -23.37 15.12
N ALA A 183 29.20 -24.59 15.57
CA ALA A 183 28.55 -24.78 16.85
C ALA A 183 29.52 -24.27 17.94
N ASP A 184 29.04 -23.36 18.78
CA ASP A 184 29.74 -22.98 20.00
C ASP A 184 29.86 -24.24 20.88
N GLU A 185 31.07 -24.58 21.34
CA GLU A 185 31.36 -25.67 22.27
C GLU A 185 30.78 -25.40 23.65
#